data_5046f3bfb7bed80abb289bdd3260d350
#
_entry.id   5046f3bfb7bed80abb289bdd3260d350
#
_cell.length_a   1.000
_cell.length_b   1.000
_cell.length_c   1.000
_cell.angle_alpha   90.00
_cell.angle_beta   90.00
_cell.angle_gamma   90.00
#
_symmetry.space_group_name_H-M   'P 1'
#
loop_
_entity.id
_entity.type
_entity.pdbx_description
1 polymer ?
#
loop_
_entity_poly.entity_id
_entity_poly.type
_entity_poly.pdbx_seq_one_letter_code
_entity_poly.pdbx_strand_id
1 'polypeptide(L)'
;MGREADSPAQARAAIEAGKIAITSAETLVTTEGIDVIIDATGKPGVAADYDLIAMEHGKHLVMMNVEADVTIGPYLKAQADRLGVVYSVGAGDEPSSCMELIEFVSALGLDIVAAGKGKNNPLKHDAVPDDYREEAARRNMNPRMLVEFVDGSKTAVEMTAIANATGLLPDVPGMHGPATHRDDMAKVLIPKADGGILNSSGVVDFTIGKGVA
;
A
#
# COMPACT_ATOMS: atom_id res chain seq x y z
N MET A 1 -27.49 9.46 9.65
CA MET A 1 -26.77 10.71 9.96
C MET A 1 -25.70 10.38 11.02
N GLY A 2 -24.48 10.88 10.84
CA GLY A 2 -23.42 10.77 11.82
C GLY A 2 -23.70 11.64 13.05
N ARG A 3 -23.19 11.25 14.19
CA ARG A 3 -23.25 12.01 15.46
C ARG A 3 -21.83 12.37 15.88
N GLU A 4 -21.59 13.64 16.14
CA GLU A 4 -20.33 14.11 16.73
C GLU A 4 -20.17 13.58 18.15
N ALA A 5 -18.97 13.17 18.48
CA ALA A 5 -18.60 12.61 19.77
C ALA A 5 -17.22 13.12 20.19
N ASP A 6 -17.14 13.79 21.33
CA ASP A 6 -15.92 14.44 21.84
C ASP A 6 -15.20 13.56 22.88
N SER A 7 -15.71 12.37 23.13
CA SER A 7 -15.09 11.42 24.06
C SER A 7 -15.41 9.95 23.69
N PRO A 8 -14.57 8.99 24.12
CA PRO A 8 -14.81 7.56 23.89
C PRO A 8 -16.18 7.09 24.39
N ALA A 9 -16.65 7.61 25.52
CA ALA A 9 -17.96 7.27 26.07
C ALA A 9 -19.11 7.75 25.17
N GLN A 10 -19.03 8.95 24.59
CA GLN A 10 -20.02 9.44 23.64
C GLN A 10 -19.97 8.69 22.32
N ALA A 11 -18.77 8.36 21.82
CA ALA A 11 -18.60 7.58 20.60
C ALA A 11 -19.21 6.18 20.78
N ARG A 12 -18.92 5.50 21.90
CA ARG A 12 -19.49 4.20 22.25
C ARG A 12 -21.02 4.26 22.34
N ALA A 13 -21.57 5.24 23.04
CA ALA A 13 -23.02 5.40 23.16
C ALA A 13 -23.72 5.65 21.80
N ALA A 14 -23.03 6.34 20.87
CA ALA A 14 -23.55 6.52 19.51
C ALA A 14 -23.57 5.20 18.74
N ILE A 15 -22.49 4.40 18.84
CA ILE A 15 -22.37 3.07 18.20
C ILE A 15 -23.45 2.12 18.75
N GLU A 16 -23.58 2.02 20.07
CA GLU A 16 -24.61 1.19 20.73
C GLU A 16 -26.04 1.58 20.32
N ALA A 17 -26.26 2.85 20.01
CA ALA A 17 -27.54 3.33 19.46
C ALA A 17 -27.68 3.12 17.93
N GLY A 18 -26.79 2.39 17.29
CA GLY A 18 -26.79 2.12 15.84
C GLY A 18 -26.51 3.37 14.98
N LYS A 19 -25.77 4.34 15.52
CA LYS A 19 -25.37 5.57 14.82
C LYS A 19 -23.91 5.51 14.40
N ILE A 20 -23.56 6.30 13.37
CA ILE A 20 -22.17 6.55 13.00
C ILE A 20 -21.64 7.63 13.96
N ALA A 21 -20.58 7.33 14.71
CA ALA A 21 -19.84 8.32 15.48
C ALA A 21 -18.83 9.05 14.57
N ILE A 22 -18.76 10.38 14.68
CA ILE A 22 -17.73 11.22 14.04
C ILE A 22 -16.90 11.81 15.16
N THR A 23 -15.60 11.54 15.16
CA THR A 23 -14.74 11.91 16.29
C THR A 23 -13.28 12.12 15.84
N SER A 24 -12.40 12.53 16.77
CA SER A 24 -10.96 12.63 16.54
C SER A 24 -10.32 11.23 16.47
N ALA A 25 -9.13 11.14 15.85
CA ALA A 25 -8.36 9.89 15.83
C ALA A 25 -8.04 9.38 17.23
N GLU A 26 -7.64 10.27 18.14
CA GLU A 26 -7.34 9.94 19.55
C GLU A 26 -8.55 9.30 20.26
N THR A 27 -9.72 9.88 20.10
CA THR A 27 -10.98 9.31 20.63
C THR A 27 -11.31 7.98 19.96
N LEU A 28 -11.18 7.88 18.63
CA LEU A 28 -11.50 6.67 17.87
C LEU A 28 -10.68 5.47 18.36
N VAL A 29 -9.35 5.61 18.43
CA VAL A 29 -8.44 4.50 18.74
C VAL A 29 -8.59 4.00 20.17
N THR A 30 -9.11 4.82 21.07
CA THR A 30 -9.34 4.46 22.49
C THR A 30 -10.80 4.06 22.80
N THR A 31 -11.73 4.17 21.83
CA THR A 31 -13.14 3.82 22.04
C THR A 31 -13.32 2.30 22.13
N GLU A 32 -13.94 1.82 23.21
CA GLU A 32 -14.32 0.43 23.37
C GLU A 32 -15.45 0.02 22.41
N GLY A 33 -15.49 -1.25 22.02
CA GLY A 33 -16.49 -1.79 21.10
C GLY A 33 -16.16 -1.53 19.62
N ILE A 34 -14.95 -1.03 19.32
CA ILE A 34 -14.38 -1.00 17.98
C ILE A 34 -13.27 -2.06 17.94
N ASP A 35 -13.42 -3.05 17.09
CA ASP A 35 -12.48 -4.17 16.98
C ASP A 35 -11.44 -3.96 15.90
N VAL A 36 -11.76 -3.19 14.85
CA VAL A 36 -10.92 -2.97 13.67
C VAL A 36 -10.81 -1.49 13.35
N ILE A 37 -9.60 -1.02 13.15
CA ILE A 37 -9.29 0.31 12.60
C ILE A 37 -8.82 0.16 11.16
N ILE A 38 -9.29 1.05 10.29
CA ILE A 38 -8.80 1.21 8.93
C ILE A 38 -8.07 2.56 8.88
N ASP A 39 -6.74 2.54 8.72
CA ASP A 39 -5.99 3.78 8.48
C ASP A 39 -5.95 4.10 6.98
N ALA A 40 -6.63 5.16 6.58
CA ALA A 40 -6.64 5.70 5.23
C ALA A 40 -6.17 7.17 5.20
N THR A 41 -5.31 7.56 6.13
CA THR A 41 -4.87 8.95 6.29
C THR A 41 -3.81 9.39 5.30
N GLY A 42 -3.02 8.45 4.73
CA GLY A 42 -1.89 8.74 3.86
C GLY A 42 -0.77 9.54 4.56
N LYS A 43 -0.67 9.43 5.89
CA LYS A 43 0.30 10.19 6.69
C LYS A 43 1.06 9.28 7.65
N PRO A 44 2.34 8.96 7.37
CA PRO A 44 3.14 8.06 8.23
C PRO A 44 3.21 8.49 9.71
N GLY A 45 3.28 9.81 9.99
CA GLY A 45 3.30 10.31 11.36
C GLY A 45 2.00 10.02 12.13
N VAL A 46 0.85 10.09 11.46
CA VAL A 46 -0.46 9.74 12.06
C VAL A 46 -0.50 8.26 12.42
N ALA A 47 -0.04 7.39 11.50
CA ALA A 47 0.05 5.96 11.75
C ALA A 47 0.99 5.64 12.92
N ALA A 48 2.16 6.28 12.98
CA ALA A 48 3.10 6.07 14.08
C ALA A 48 2.50 6.38 15.44
N ASP A 49 1.66 7.42 15.52
CA ASP A 49 1.04 7.84 16.79
C ASP A 49 -0.21 7.02 17.12
N TYR A 50 -1.16 6.90 16.19
CA TYR A 50 -2.49 6.39 16.49
C TYR A 50 -2.68 4.90 16.22
N ASP A 51 -2.01 4.34 15.23
CA ASP A 51 -2.14 2.90 14.93
C ASP A 51 -1.50 2.06 16.03
N LEU A 52 -0.37 2.52 16.58
CA LEU A 52 0.23 1.84 17.72
C LEU A 52 -0.68 1.87 18.94
N ILE A 53 -1.29 3.03 19.26
CA ILE A 53 -2.28 3.15 20.34
C ILE A 53 -3.48 2.24 20.09
N ALA A 54 -4.00 2.17 18.86
CA ALA A 54 -5.10 1.28 18.51
C ALA A 54 -4.76 -0.19 18.79
N MET A 55 -3.57 -0.65 18.39
CA MET A 55 -3.11 -2.02 18.65
C MET A 55 -2.91 -2.29 20.14
N GLU A 56 -2.40 -1.32 20.91
CA GLU A 56 -2.29 -1.41 22.37
C GLU A 56 -3.66 -1.53 23.08
N HIS A 57 -4.71 -1.00 22.45
CA HIS A 57 -6.11 -1.18 22.89
C HIS A 57 -6.77 -2.43 22.29
N GLY A 58 -5.98 -3.37 21.77
CA GLY A 58 -6.46 -4.67 21.27
C GLY A 58 -7.19 -4.61 19.93
N LYS A 59 -7.07 -3.52 19.18
CA LYS A 59 -7.74 -3.35 17.88
C LYS A 59 -6.90 -3.92 16.75
N HIS A 60 -7.54 -4.59 15.82
CA HIS A 60 -6.94 -5.01 14.57
C HIS A 60 -6.75 -3.81 13.63
N LEU A 61 -5.72 -3.85 12.79
CA LEU A 61 -5.37 -2.76 11.89
C LEU A 61 -5.40 -3.21 10.43
N VAL A 62 -6.15 -2.48 9.61
CA VAL A 62 -6.13 -2.58 8.14
C VAL A 62 -5.50 -1.34 7.58
N MET A 63 -4.34 -1.51 6.96
CA MET A 63 -3.52 -0.41 6.46
C MET A 63 -3.89 -0.08 5.01
N MET A 64 -4.55 1.08 4.82
CA MET A 64 -4.73 1.74 3.52
C MET A 64 -3.75 2.91 3.36
N ASN A 65 -3.02 3.25 4.44
CA ASN A 65 -1.95 4.24 4.46
C ASN A 65 -0.64 3.55 4.04
N VAL A 66 -0.51 3.30 2.75
CA VAL A 66 0.64 2.58 2.17
C VAL A 66 1.97 3.31 2.40
N GLU A 67 1.95 4.62 2.54
CA GLU A 67 3.12 5.44 2.87
C GLU A 67 3.66 5.11 4.27
N ALA A 68 2.75 4.84 5.22
CA ALA A 68 3.14 4.37 6.54
C ALA A 68 3.64 2.92 6.50
N ASP A 69 2.95 2.05 5.76
CA ASP A 69 3.34 0.64 5.64
C ASP A 69 4.77 0.50 5.11
N VAL A 70 5.13 1.18 4.03
CA VAL A 70 6.49 1.10 3.48
C VAL A 70 7.55 1.73 4.37
N THR A 71 7.18 2.67 5.22
CA THR A 71 8.11 3.42 6.09
C THR A 71 8.34 2.72 7.42
N ILE A 72 7.26 2.29 8.08
CA ILE A 72 7.27 1.73 9.44
C ILE A 72 6.49 0.42 9.56
N GLY A 73 5.93 -0.11 8.46
CA GLY A 73 5.11 -1.33 8.44
C GLY A 73 5.79 -2.53 9.11
N PRO A 74 7.06 -2.85 8.85
CA PRO A 74 7.76 -3.95 9.52
C PRO A 74 7.79 -3.79 11.06
N TYR A 75 7.90 -2.55 11.54
CA TYR A 75 7.81 -2.26 12.98
C TYR A 75 6.39 -2.45 13.50
N LEU A 76 5.38 -1.88 12.82
CA LEU A 76 3.97 -2.03 13.21
C LEU A 76 3.54 -3.51 13.19
N LYS A 77 3.97 -4.28 12.18
CA LYS A 77 3.72 -5.72 12.12
C LYS A 77 4.31 -6.45 13.33
N ALA A 78 5.55 -6.15 13.69
CA ALA A 78 6.19 -6.75 14.86
C ALA A 78 5.46 -6.38 16.17
N GLN A 79 4.93 -5.15 16.30
CA GLN A 79 4.10 -4.77 17.44
C GLN A 79 2.76 -5.49 17.44
N ALA A 80 2.11 -5.63 16.30
CA ALA A 80 0.86 -6.38 16.17
C ALA A 80 1.02 -7.83 16.62
N ASP A 81 2.10 -8.50 16.18
CA ASP A 81 2.41 -9.88 16.58
C ASP A 81 2.64 -9.99 18.10
N ARG A 82 3.37 -9.04 18.68
CA ARG A 82 3.60 -8.98 20.13
C ARG A 82 2.31 -8.78 20.93
N LEU A 83 1.38 -7.98 20.40
CA LEU A 83 0.11 -7.65 21.04
C LEU A 83 -1.01 -8.66 20.73
N GLY A 84 -0.77 -9.61 19.82
CA GLY A 84 -1.76 -10.63 19.43
C GLY A 84 -2.91 -10.07 18.59
N VAL A 85 -2.68 -8.98 17.86
CA VAL A 85 -3.66 -8.37 16.94
C VAL A 85 -3.26 -8.57 15.49
N VAL A 86 -4.21 -8.46 14.58
CA VAL A 86 -3.96 -8.53 13.13
C VAL A 86 -3.49 -7.18 12.61
N TYR A 87 -2.41 -7.21 11.84
CA TYR A 87 -1.97 -6.12 10.97
C TYR A 87 -2.00 -6.62 9.53
N SER A 88 -2.73 -5.96 8.66
CA SER A 88 -2.87 -6.33 7.25
C SER A 88 -2.97 -5.08 6.38
N VAL A 89 -2.49 -5.14 5.15
CA VAL A 89 -2.82 -4.16 4.12
C VAL A 89 -4.25 -4.37 3.61
N GLY A 90 -4.85 -3.33 3.02
CA GLY A 90 -6.19 -3.42 2.45
C GLY A 90 -6.25 -4.39 1.28
N ALA A 91 -7.21 -5.31 1.29
CA ALA A 91 -7.42 -6.25 0.19
C ALA A 91 -7.83 -5.51 -1.10
N GLY A 92 -7.28 -5.98 -2.25
CA GLY A 92 -7.58 -5.42 -3.58
C GLY A 92 -6.68 -4.27 -4.01
N ASP A 93 -5.77 -3.79 -3.17
CA ASP A 93 -4.67 -2.91 -3.58
C ASP A 93 -3.56 -3.72 -4.26
N GLU A 94 -2.72 -3.08 -5.07
CA GLU A 94 -1.70 -3.78 -5.87
C GLU A 94 -0.74 -4.63 -5.03
N PRO A 95 -0.22 -4.18 -3.87
CA PRO A 95 0.63 -5.03 -3.03
C PRO A 95 -0.09 -6.29 -2.53
N SER A 96 -1.33 -6.18 -2.04
CA SER A 96 -2.06 -7.36 -1.54
C SER A 96 -2.41 -8.34 -2.67
N SER A 97 -2.83 -7.84 -3.83
CA SER A 97 -3.11 -8.69 -4.99
C SER A 97 -1.86 -9.40 -5.51
N CYS A 98 -0.70 -8.71 -5.48
CA CYS A 98 0.58 -9.33 -5.82
C CYS A 98 0.97 -10.41 -4.80
N MET A 99 0.75 -10.17 -3.50
CA MET A 99 0.99 -11.16 -2.45
C MET A 99 0.14 -12.41 -2.61
N GLU A 100 -1.14 -12.28 -2.95
CA GLU A 100 -2.01 -13.44 -3.23
C GLU A 100 -1.43 -14.31 -4.36
N LEU A 101 -0.90 -13.70 -5.43
CA LEU A 101 -0.26 -14.42 -6.53
C LEU A 101 1.07 -15.06 -6.10
N ILE A 102 1.88 -14.35 -5.32
CA ILE A 102 3.16 -14.86 -4.81
C ILE A 102 2.92 -16.08 -3.91
N GLU A 103 1.97 -15.99 -2.98
CA GLU A 103 1.62 -17.10 -2.08
C GLU A 103 1.09 -18.30 -2.85
N PHE A 104 0.22 -18.08 -3.84
CA PHE A 104 -0.29 -19.14 -4.70
C PHE A 104 0.83 -19.86 -5.46
N VAL A 105 1.72 -19.12 -6.11
CA VAL A 105 2.83 -19.68 -6.91
C VAL A 105 3.81 -20.41 -5.99
N SER A 106 4.13 -19.84 -4.83
CA SER A 106 5.03 -20.44 -3.84
C SER A 106 4.45 -21.73 -3.25
N ALA A 107 3.12 -21.79 -3.01
CA ALA A 107 2.46 -23.00 -2.54
C ALA A 107 2.51 -24.15 -3.54
N LEU A 108 2.69 -23.85 -4.83
CA LEU A 108 2.92 -24.86 -5.88
C LEU A 108 4.40 -25.34 -5.93
N GLY A 109 5.28 -24.76 -5.09
CA GLY A 109 6.71 -25.08 -5.09
C GLY A 109 7.48 -24.46 -6.26
N LEU A 110 6.96 -23.38 -6.85
CA LEU A 110 7.60 -22.66 -7.95
C LEU A 110 8.35 -21.44 -7.43
N ASP A 111 9.51 -21.14 -8.03
CA ASP A 111 10.30 -19.97 -7.71
C ASP A 111 9.72 -18.70 -8.34
N ILE A 112 9.76 -17.58 -7.60
CA ILE A 112 9.41 -16.27 -8.11
C ILE A 112 10.61 -15.67 -8.83
N VAL A 113 10.50 -15.45 -10.13
CA VAL A 113 11.55 -14.78 -10.92
C VAL A 113 11.46 -13.27 -10.79
N ALA A 114 10.28 -12.72 -10.97
CA ALA A 114 9.98 -11.31 -10.74
C ALA A 114 8.53 -11.17 -10.24
N ALA A 115 8.32 -10.23 -9.33
CA ALA A 115 6.99 -9.87 -8.84
C ALA A 115 6.80 -8.36 -8.94
N GLY A 116 5.58 -7.92 -9.24
CA GLY A 116 5.30 -6.49 -9.33
C GLY A 116 4.03 -6.15 -10.08
N LYS A 117 3.97 -4.94 -10.62
CA LYS A 117 2.78 -4.39 -11.24
C LYS A 117 3.00 -3.86 -12.65
N GLY A 118 1.91 -3.70 -13.38
CA GLY A 118 1.86 -2.91 -14.58
C GLY A 118 1.56 -1.43 -14.30
N LYS A 119 2.06 -0.54 -15.15
CA LYS A 119 1.83 0.89 -15.13
C LYS A 119 1.40 1.37 -16.51
N ASN A 120 0.20 1.94 -16.61
CA ASN A 120 -0.34 2.45 -17.87
C ASN A 120 -0.20 3.98 -18.03
N ASN A 121 0.17 4.70 -16.97
CA ASN A 121 0.46 6.12 -17.01
C ASN A 121 1.91 6.36 -17.49
N PRO A 122 2.18 7.45 -18.22
CA PRO A 122 3.55 7.81 -18.56
C PRO A 122 4.40 8.08 -17.31
N LEU A 123 5.70 7.86 -17.40
CA LEU A 123 6.64 8.15 -16.33
C LEU A 123 7.30 9.51 -16.58
N LYS A 124 7.15 10.43 -15.62
CA LYS A 124 7.69 11.78 -15.61
C LYS A 124 8.26 12.09 -14.24
N HIS A 125 9.50 11.72 -14.02
CA HIS A 125 10.17 11.85 -12.72
C HIS A 125 10.29 13.29 -12.19
N ASP A 126 10.24 14.28 -13.07
CA ASP A 126 10.34 15.71 -12.78
C ASP A 126 8.97 16.39 -12.61
N ALA A 127 7.87 15.63 -12.65
CA ALA A 127 6.54 16.19 -12.48
C ALA A 127 6.36 16.77 -11.07
N VAL A 128 5.72 17.93 -10.99
CA VAL A 128 5.39 18.60 -9.73
C VAL A 128 3.87 18.83 -9.61
N PRO A 129 3.32 18.98 -8.39
CA PRO A 129 1.88 19.17 -8.20
C PRO A 129 1.29 20.33 -9.00
N ASP A 130 2.06 21.36 -9.24
CA ASP A 130 1.62 22.55 -9.98
C ASP A 130 1.30 22.23 -11.44
N ASP A 131 1.98 21.27 -12.06
CA ASP A 131 1.73 20.83 -13.44
C ASP A 131 0.36 20.17 -13.62
N TYR A 132 -0.24 19.71 -12.52
CA TYR A 132 -1.50 18.94 -12.52
C TYR A 132 -2.66 19.66 -11.82
N ARG A 133 -2.53 20.94 -11.46
CA ARG A 133 -3.59 21.70 -10.76
C ARG A 133 -4.89 21.73 -11.51
N GLU A 134 -4.86 22.03 -12.80
CA GLU A 134 -6.08 22.12 -13.61
C GLU A 134 -6.76 20.77 -13.79
N GLU A 135 -5.98 19.73 -14.01
CA GLU A 135 -6.50 18.37 -14.14
C GLU A 135 -7.07 17.87 -12.80
N ALA A 136 -6.40 18.13 -11.71
CA ALA A 136 -6.88 17.81 -10.37
C ALA A 136 -8.22 18.50 -10.05
N ALA A 137 -8.34 19.78 -10.37
CA ALA A 137 -9.59 20.52 -10.19
C ALA A 137 -10.72 19.92 -11.01
N ARG A 138 -10.48 19.53 -12.28
CA ARG A 138 -11.48 18.86 -13.12
C ARG A 138 -11.94 17.52 -12.56
N ARG A 139 -11.03 16.77 -11.91
CA ARG A 139 -11.29 15.45 -11.35
C ARG A 139 -11.73 15.49 -9.88
N ASN A 140 -11.82 16.67 -9.27
CA ASN A 140 -12.03 16.84 -7.83
C ASN A 140 -11.02 16.03 -6.98
N MET A 141 -9.75 16.08 -7.36
CA MET A 141 -8.64 15.36 -6.73
C MET A 141 -7.58 16.33 -6.20
N ASN A 142 -6.73 15.82 -5.32
CA ASN A 142 -5.54 16.55 -4.88
C ASN A 142 -4.46 16.50 -5.98
N PRO A 143 -3.84 17.63 -6.40
CA PRO A 143 -2.77 17.65 -7.39
C PRO A 143 -1.58 16.75 -7.02
N ARG A 144 -1.22 16.65 -5.73
CA ARG A 144 -0.17 15.77 -5.24
C ARG A 144 -0.45 14.31 -5.57
N MET A 145 -1.68 13.84 -5.37
CA MET A 145 -2.06 12.47 -5.71
C MET A 145 -1.93 12.18 -7.21
N LEU A 146 -2.26 13.16 -8.08
CA LEU A 146 -2.10 12.97 -9.52
C LEU A 146 -0.64 12.85 -9.94
N VAL A 147 0.25 13.63 -9.32
CA VAL A 147 1.69 13.56 -9.58
C VAL A 147 2.23 12.19 -9.21
N GLU A 148 1.83 11.60 -8.10
CA GLU A 148 2.28 10.28 -7.64
C GLU A 148 1.98 9.16 -8.66
N PHE A 149 0.96 9.33 -9.51
CA PHE A 149 0.69 8.40 -10.60
C PHE A 149 1.67 8.51 -11.78
N VAL A 150 2.40 9.60 -11.91
CA VAL A 150 3.27 9.85 -13.08
C VAL A 150 4.74 10.02 -12.73
N ASP A 151 5.09 10.45 -11.51
CA ASP A 151 6.49 10.65 -11.10
C ASP A 151 7.22 9.36 -10.71
N GLY A 152 6.47 8.25 -10.53
CA GLY A 152 7.00 6.95 -10.14
C GLY A 152 6.95 6.67 -8.63
N SER A 153 6.60 7.65 -7.79
CA SER A 153 6.58 7.48 -6.33
C SER A 153 5.56 6.44 -5.89
N LYS A 154 4.33 6.49 -6.42
CA LYS A 154 3.32 5.47 -6.10
C LYS A 154 3.80 4.06 -6.48
N THR A 155 4.39 3.87 -7.65
CA THR A 155 4.95 2.59 -8.07
C THR A 155 6.07 2.14 -7.13
N ALA A 156 6.97 3.06 -6.74
CA ALA A 156 8.05 2.76 -5.80
C ALA A 156 7.51 2.35 -4.42
N VAL A 157 6.49 3.04 -3.90
CA VAL A 157 5.80 2.70 -2.65
C VAL A 157 5.23 1.28 -2.71
N GLU A 158 4.47 0.95 -3.72
CA GLU A 158 3.84 -0.37 -3.87
C GLU A 158 4.88 -1.50 -4.01
N MET A 159 5.93 -1.29 -4.79
CA MET A 159 7.03 -2.27 -4.90
C MET A 159 7.81 -2.42 -3.61
N THR A 160 7.97 -1.36 -2.83
CA THR A 160 8.60 -1.41 -1.51
C THR A 160 7.73 -2.21 -0.51
N ALA A 161 6.41 -2.07 -0.56
CA ALA A 161 5.51 -2.88 0.28
C ALA A 161 5.68 -4.38 -0.02
N ILE A 162 5.72 -4.77 -1.30
CA ILE A 162 5.98 -6.15 -1.71
C ILE A 162 7.37 -6.61 -1.25
N ALA A 163 8.40 -5.78 -1.44
CA ALA A 163 9.76 -6.10 -1.01
C ALA A 163 9.86 -6.31 0.50
N ASN A 164 9.20 -5.47 1.30
CA ASN A 164 9.16 -5.59 2.76
C ASN A 164 8.46 -6.89 3.20
N ALA A 165 7.41 -7.30 2.50
CA ALA A 165 6.64 -8.50 2.84
C ALA A 165 7.35 -9.79 2.42
N THR A 166 8.13 -9.78 1.34
CA THR A 166 8.68 -10.99 0.71
C THR A 166 10.19 -11.16 0.81
N GLY A 167 10.92 -10.06 1.02
CA GLY A 167 12.37 -10.03 0.89
C GLY A 167 12.88 -9.98 -0.57
N LEU A 168 12.00 -9.94 -1.57
CA LEU A 168 12.38 -9.70 -2.96
C LEU A 168 12.87 -8.24 -3.10
N LEU A 169 14.04 -8.03 -3.66
CA LEU A 169 14.64 -6.70 -3.77
C LEU A 169 14.61 -6.19 -5.23
N PRO A 170 14.67 -4.87 -5.45
CA PRO A 170 14.90 -4.34 -6.78
C PRO A 170 16.25 -4.82 -7.34
N ASP A 171 16.25 -5.28 -8.59
CA ASP A 171 17.47 -5.76 -9.27
C ASP A 171 18.48 -4.63 -9.55
N VAL A 172 17.97 -3.42 -9.76
CA VAL A 172 18.72 -2.18 -9.93
C VAL A 172 18.05 -1.04 -9.17
N PRO A 173 18.78 0.01 -8.76
CA PRO A 173 18.17 1.20 -8.17
C PRO A 173 17.06 1.77 -9.04
N GLY A 174 15.85 1.91 -8.50
CA GLY A 174 14.67 2.40 -9.21
C GLY A 174 13.96 1.37 -10.09
N MET A 175 14.45 0.11 -10.12
CA MET A 175 13.91 -0.97 -10.95
C MET A 175 14.16 -0.75 -12.46
N HIS A 176 13.87 -1.74 -13.30
CA HIS A 176 14.06 -1.61 -14.76
C HIS A 176 12.92 -0.87 -15.44
N GLY A 177 11.67 -1.15 -15.04
CA GLY A 177 10.48 -0.54 -15.60
C GLY A 177 10.35 -0.66 -17.11
N PRO A 178 10.55 -1.86 -17.72
CA PRO A 178 10.58 -1.98 -19.19
C PRO A 178 9.23 -1.63 -19.80
N ALA A 179 9.28 -0.98 -20.95
CA ALA A 179 8.11 -0.82 -21.81
C ALA A 179 7.83 -2.15 -22.51
N THR A 180 6.76 -2.83 -22.13
CA THR A 180 6.41 -4.14 -22.70
C THR A 180 4.90 -4.37 -22.70
N HIS A 181 4.44 -5.32 -23.51
CA HIS A 181 3.06 -5.79 -23.47
C HIS A 181 2.93 -6.95 -22.48
N ARG A 182 1.74 -7.11 -21.90
CA ARG A 182 1.45 -8.18 -20.93
C ARG A 182 1.92 -9.57 -21.41
N ASP A 183 1.69 -9.90 -22.68
CA ASP A 183 2.00 -11.22 -23.24
C ASP A 183 3.52 -11.46 -23.40
N ASP A 184 4.34 -10.41 -23.30
CA ASP A 184 5.79 -10.49 -23.44
C ASP A 184 6.53 -10.31 -22.10
N MET A 185 5.83 -9.97 -21.00
CA MET A 185 6.46 -9.75 -19.69
C MET A 185 7.33 -10.93 -19.26
N ALA A 186 6.84 -12.15 -19.43
CA ALA A 186 7.56 -13.38 -19.07
C ALA A 186 8.79 -13.67 -19.95
N LYS A 187 8.99 -12.95 -21.05
CA LYS A 187 10.19 -13.03 -21.89
C LYS A 187 11.19 -11.92 -21.58
N VAL A 188 10.70 -10.81 -21.00
CA VAL A 188 11.50 -9.61 -20.71
C VAL A 188 12.03 -9.65 -19.28
N LEU A 189 11.16 -9.94 -18.31
CA LEU A 189 11.50 -9.97 -16.88
C LEU A 189 12.04 -11.35 -16.46
N ILE A 190 13.08 -11.79 -17.14
CA ILE A 190 13.88 -12.98 -16.82
C ILE A 190 15.36 -12.62 -16.81
N PRO A 191 16.23 -13.48 -16.22
CA PRO A 191 17.67 -13.23 -16.21
C PRO A 191 18.27 -13.03 -17.60
N LYS A 192 19.30 -12.21 -17.68
CA LYS A 192 20.09 -11.96 -18.90
C LYS A 192 20.64 -13.23 -19.49
N ALA A 193 21.01 -14.19 -18.65
CA ALA A 193 21.47 -15.52 -19.11
C ALA A 193 20.43 -16.27 -19.91
N ASP A 194 19.14 -16.00 -19.69
CA ASP A 194 18.00 -16.61 -20.35
C ASP A 194 17.40 -15.71 -21.45
N GLY A 195 18.08 -14.59 -21.76
CA GLY A 195 17.70 -13.67 -22.84
C GLY A 195 16.85 -12.47 -22.40
N GLY A 196 16.63 -12.27 -21.10
CA GLY A 196 15.89 -11.15 -20.54
C GLY A 196 16.77 -9.98 -20.10
N ILE A 197 16.29 -9.16 -19.18
CA ILE A 197 16.95 -7.94 -18.73
C ILE A 197 17.45 -7.99 -17.29
N LEU A 198 17.02 -8.96 -16.48
CA LEU A 198 17.37 -9.01 -15.07
C LEU A 198 18.81 -9.51 -14.84
N ASN A 199 19.47 -9.01 -13.80
CA ASN A 199 20.75 -9.53 -13.36
C ASN A 199 20.57 -10.80 -12.51
N SER A 200 19.43 -10.93 -11.80
CA SER A 200 19.10 -12.08 -10.96
C SER A 200 17.60 -12.39 -10.98
N SER A 201 17.23 -13.57 -10.51
CA SER A 201 15.86 -13.93 -10.19
C SER A 201 15.51 -13.51 -8.76
N GLY A 202 14.21 -13.48 -8.43
CA GLY A 202 13.74 -13.15 -7.09
C GLY A 202 13.72 -11.64 -6.82
N VAL A 203 13.20 -10.87 -7.76
CA VAL A 203 13.22 -9.41 -7.72
C VAL A 203 11.82 -8.79 -7.73
N VAL A 204 11.71 -7.54 -7.25
CA VAL A 204 10.55 -6.70 -7.55
C VAL A 204 10.85 -5.79 -8.74
N ASP A 205 9.89 -5.66 -9.65
CA ASP A 205 9.99 -4.76 -10.80
C ASP A 205 8.59 -4.34 -11.27
N PHE A 206 8.50 -3.41 -12.21
CA PHE A 206 7.24 -3.01 -12.82
C PHE A 206 7.39 -2.94 -14.34
N THR A 207 6.27 -2.92 -15.05
CA THR A 207 6.27 -2.74 -16.51
C THR A 207 5.42 -1.54 -16.91
N ILE A 208 5.75 -0.91 -18.04
CA ILE A 208 5.01 0.23 -18.59
C ILE A 208 4.39 -0.19 -19.92
N GLY A 209 3.08 0.02 -20.09
CA GLY A 209 2.44 -0.25 -21.38
C GLY A 209 0.93 -0.38 -21.33
N LYS A 210 0.32 -0.54 -22.49
CA LYS A 210 -1.11 -0.82 -22.59
C LYS A 210 -1.38 -2.28 -22.24
N GLY A 211 -2.39 -2.52 -21.42
CA GLY A 211 -2.83 -3.88 -21.04
C GLY A 211 -1.96 -4.55 -19.98
N VAL A 212 -1.06 -3.81 -19.31
CA VAL A 212 -0.22 -4.31 -18.20
C VAL A 212 -0.73 -3.87 -16.83
N ALA A 213 -1.70 -2.96 -16.77
CA ALA A 213 -2.35 -2.49 -15.54
C ALA A 213 -3.85 -2.63 -15.64
#